data_35a302059d3d40239042d44eee3e04f2
#
_entry.id   35a302059d3d40239042d44eee3e04f2
#
_cell.length_a   1.000
_cell.length_b   1.000
_cell.length_c   1.000
_cell.angle_alpha   90.00
_cell.angle_beta   90.00
_cell.angle_gamma   90.00
#
_symmetry.space_group_name_H-M   'P 1'
#
loop_
_entity.id
_entity.type
_entity.pdbx_description
1 polymer ?
#
loop_
_entity_poly.entity_id
_entity_poly.type
_entity_poly.pdbx_seq_one_letter_code
_entity_poly.pdbx_strand_id
1 'polypeptide(L)'
;MQASDYQKEATRTDNIPWNEPHGSEVAILGIIGELGSLASVMKKHRRDKDAYMHYREDFSEELGDILWYVTAIATRFGIKFSEWKFPQKISSNIHEGFYKLNDAIVELSKSRENLDRRECNEHITETIYKTLDCLQDLSHLAGSNLSEIAKAGIDKTLAYWSGFQSFPARQYDKKYPAYEQLPRQFIVDFQSINEGRAIIIMMNGLAIGDRLTDNSNDDDGYRFHDVFHIAGVAMLGWSPVFRRILKLKRKSNSRTDEVQDGARAAIVEEAVINHIFDYARGCKFLEGMQRVDLDLIKRVQKLVRGYEVEECEPWEWKMCILKSYEIFRELKKHDGGRLIVDADKRSIIFEKLAPIL
;
A
#
# COMPACT_ATOMS: atom_id res chain seq x y z
N MET A 1 -13.55 -19.97 -0.29
CA MET A 1 -14.46 -19.17 0.58
C MET A 1 -15.88 -19.30 0.03
N GLN A 2 -16.90 -19.45 0.90
CA GLN A 2 -18.30 -19.47 0.44
C GLN A 2 -18.75 -18.03 0.11
N ALA A 3 -19.68 -17.85 -0.82
CA ALA A 3 -20.14 -16.52 -1.25
C ALA A 3 -20.74 -15.69 -0.10
N SER A 4 -21.49 -16.34 0.79
CA SER A 4 -22.04 -15.70 2.00
C SER A 4 -20.95 -15.22 2.99
N ASP A 5 -19.88 -16.01 3.14
CA ASP A 5 -18.76 -15.64 4.02
C ASP A 5 -17.99 -14.47 3.44
N TYR A 6 -17.78 -14.50 2.12
CA TYR A 6 -17.16 -13.38 1.41
C TYR A 6 -17.96 -12.09 1.60
N GLN A 7 -19.28 -12.12 1.36
CA GLN A 7 -20.14 -10.95 1.53
C GLN A 7 -20.03 -10.36 2.93
N LYS A 8 -20.02 -11.21 3.95
CA LYS A 8 -19.85 -10.78 5.35
C LYS A 8 -18.51 -10.09 5.60
N GLU A 9 -17.41 -10.66 5.13
CA GLU A 9 -16.09 -10.07 5.32
C GLU A 9 -15.90 -8.80 4.48
N ALA A 10 -16.36 -8.77 3.23
CA ALA A 10 -16.31 -7.57 2.39
C ALA A 10 -17.11 -6.41 3.00
N THR A 11 -18.27 -6.68 3.60
CA THR A 11 -19.07 -5.66 4.29
C THR A 11 -18.33 -5.02 5.46
N ARG A 12 -17.44 -5.74 6.14
CA ARG A 12 -16.61 -5.18 7.23
C ARG A 12 -15.59 -4.16 6.75
N THR A 13 -15.22 -4.24 5.49
CA THR A 13 -14.25 -3.35 4.86
C THR A 13 -14.90 -2.23 4.05
N ASP A 14 -16.24 -2.17 4.04
CA ASP A 14 -17.00 -1.14 3.32
C ASP A 14 -16.85 0.22 4.01
N ASN A 15 -16.14 1.13 3.32
CA ASN A 15 -15.91 2.51 3.75
C ASN A 15 -16.61 3.51 2.82
N ILE A 16 -17.57 3.07 2.01
CA ILE A 16 -18.34 3.94 1.15
C ILE A 16 -19.20 4.87 2.02
N PRO A 17 -19.18 6.18 1.79
CA PRO A 17 -19.91 7.15 2.61
C PRO A 17 -21.41 7.16 2.29
N TRP A 18 -22.08 6.03 2.43
CA TRP A 18 -23.48 5.80 2.02
C TRP A 18 -24.50 6.81 2.56
N ASN A 19 -24.21 7.48 3.66
CA ASN A 19 -25.11 8.43 4.30
C ASN A 19 -24.76 9.90 3.98
N GLU A 20 -23.71 10.13 3.21
CA GLU A 20 -23.33 11.46 2.74
C GLU A 20 -23.99 11.75 1.40
N PRO A 21 -24.17 13.03 1.03
CA PRO A 21 -24.62 13.42 -0.31
C PRO A 21 -23.71 12.78 -1.37
N HIS A 22 -24.29 12.15 -2.38
CA HIS A 22 -23.57 11.43 -3.44
C HIS A 22 -22.75 10.20 -2.99
N GLY A 23 -23.01 9.65 -1.80
CA GLY A 23 -22.30 8.46 -1.31
C GLY A 23 -22.46 7.24 -2.23
N SER A 24 -23.63 7.05 -2.85
CA SER A 24 -23.88 6.00 -3.83
C SER A 24 -23.07 6.20 -5.13
N GLU A 25 -22.78 7.42 -5.53
CA GLU A 25 -21.94 7.71 -6.70
C GLU A 25 -20.53 7.14 -6.53
N VAL A 26 -20.00 7.13 -5.30
CA VAL A 26 -18.67 6.54 -5.02
C VAL A 26 -18.66 5.05 -5.38
N ALA A 27 -19.72 4.31 -5.06
CA ALA A 27 -19.82 2.90 -5.39
C ALA A 27 -19.94 2.66 -6.91
N ILE A 28 -20.74 3.47 -7.59
CA ILE A 28 -20.94 3.39 -9.04
C ILE A 28 -19.69 3.80 -9.81
N LEU A 29 -19.05 4.91 -9.41
CA LEU A 29 -17.80 5.34 -10.02
C LEU A 29 -16.68 4.34 -9.76
N GLY A 30 -16.66 3.73 -8.57
CA GLY A 30 -15.71 2.69 -8.23
C GLY A 30 -15.84 1.48 -9.16
N ILE A 31 -17.02 0.87 -9.28
CA ILE A 31 -17.20 -0.30 -10.15
C ILE A 31 -16.92 0.01 -11.63
N ILE A 32 -17.25 1.21 -12.12
CA ILE A 32 -16.93 1.66 -13.48
C ILE A 32 -15.39 1.86 -13.62
N GLY A 33 -14.75 2.41 -12.61
CA GLY A 33 -13.30 2.58 -12.58
C GLY A 33 -12.56 1.25 -12.70
N GLU A 34 -12.93 0.26 -11.88
CA GLU A 34 -12.31 -1.07 -11.91
C GLU A 34 -12.60 -1.83 -13.21
N LEU A 35 -13.78 -1.64 -13.80
CA LEU A 35 -14.07 -2.16 -15.14
C LEU A 35 -13.13 -1.54 -16.19
N GLY A 36 -12.86 -0.23 -16.09
CA GLY A 36 -11.89 0.46 -16.94
C GLY A 36 -10.45 -0.03 -16.75
N SER A 37 -10.08 -0.32 -15.51
CA SER A 37 -8.79 -0.92 -15.14
C SER A 37 -8.66 -2.32 -15.75
N LEU A 38 -9.68 -3.17 -15.64
CA LEU A 38 -9.73 -4.49 -16.27
C LEU A 38 -9.57 -4.39 -17.78
N ALA A 39 -10.28 -3.46 -18.43
CA ALA A 39 -10.13 -3.18 -19.86
C ALA A 39 -8.70 -2.75 -20.22
N SER A 40 -8.06 -1.96 -19.38
CA SER A 40 -6.65 -1.53 -19.52
C SER A 40 -5.69 -2.70 -19.43
N VAL A 41 -5.90 -3.62 -18.49
CA VAL A 41 -5.12 -4.85 -18.31
C VAL A 41 -5.23 -5.72 -19.59
N MET A 42 -6.45 -5.95 -20.09
CA MET A 42 -6.68 -6.71 -21.32
C MET A 42 -6.04 -6.05 -22.55
N LYS A 43 -6.17 -4.72 -22.68
CA LYS A 43 -5.54 -3.93 -23.75
C LYS A 43 -4.01 -4.05 -23.70
N LYS A 44 -3.39 -3.90 -22.52
CA LYS A 44 -1.94 -4.03 -22.33
C LYS A 44 -1.48 -5.43 -22.74
N HIS A 45 -2.17 -6.47 -22.29
CA HIS A 45 -1.81 -7.84 -22.65
C HIS A 45 -1.85 -8.08 -24.16
N ARG A 46 -2.87 -7.57 -24.87
CA ARG A 46 -2.97 -7.68 -26.31
C ARG A 46 -1.86 -6.91 -27.05
N ARG A 47 -1.46 -5.74 -26.54
CA ARG A 47 -0.41 -4.90 -27.11
C ARG A 47 0.98 -5.42 -26.83
N ASP A 48 1.26 -5.75 -25.57
CA ASP A 48 2.61 -5.96 -25.05
C ASP A 48 2.97 -7.46 -24.94
N LYS A 49 1.97 -8.36 -25.08
CA LYS A 49 2.13 -9.83 -25.08
C LYS A 49 3.03 -10.30 -23.93
N ASP A 50 4.11 -11.02 -24.27
CA ASP A 50 5.03 -11.62 -23.30
C ASP A 50 5.81 -10.58 -22.47
N ALA A 51 5.88 -9.32 -22.90
CA ALA A 51 6.46 -8.23 -22.11
C ALA A 51 5.58 -7.85 -20.90
N TYR A 52 4.30 -8.21 -20.90
CA TYR A 52 3.39 -8.01 -19.79
C TYR A 52 3.27 -9.28 -18.92
N MET A 53 4.29 -9.53 -18.11
CA MET A 53 4.43 -10.79 -17.35
C MET A 53 3.38 -10.97 -16.24
N HIS A 54 2.81 -9.89 -15.71
CA HIS A 54 1.86 -9.93 -14.58
C HIS A 54 0.38 -9.92 -15.01
N TYR A 55 0.08 -10.26 -16.25
CA TYR A 55 -1.29 -10.18 -16.77
C TYR A 55 -2.31 -10.93 -15.92
N ARG A 56 -2.02 -12.17 -15.53
CA ARG A 56 -2.97 -13.00 -14.75
C ARG A 56 -3.20 -12.45 -13.35
N GLU A 57 -2.15 -11.96 -12.72
CA GLU A 57 -2.20 -11.36 -11.38
C GLU A 57 -3.04 -10.08 -11.43
N ASP A 58 -2.70 -9.14 -12.32
CA ASP A 58 -3.39 -7.87 -12.48
C ASP A 58 -4.87 -8.10 -12.91
N PHE A 59 -5.13 -9.07 -13.80
CA PHE A 59 -6.49 -9.40 -14.22
C PHE A 59 -7.35 -9.95 -13.06
N SER A 60 -6.79 -10.83 -12.24
CA SER A 60 -7.46 -11.36 -11.06
C SER A 60 -7.70 -10.30 -9.99
N GLU A 61 -6.78 -9.37 -9.84
CA GLU A 61 -6.90 -8.24 -8.92
C GLU A 61 -8.09 -7.35 -9.30
N GLU A 62 -8.19 -6.95 -10.57
CA GLU A 62 -9.29 -6.11 -11.06
C GLU A 62 -10.65 -6.81 -10.93
N LEU A 63 -10.71 -8.12 -11.18
CA LEU A 63 -11.94 -8.90 -10.92
C LEU A 63 -12.32 -8.89 -9.44
N GLY A 64 -11.34 -8.97 -8.54
CA GLY A 64 -11.55 -8.89 -7.09
C GLY A 64 -12.08 -7.53 -6.66
N ASP A 65 -11.54 -6.46 -7.22
CA ASP A 65 -11.95 -5.09 -6.92
C ASP A 65 -13.38 -4.82 -7.44
N ILE A 66 -13.74 -5.29 -8.65
CA ILE A 66 -15.12 -5.26 -9.15
C ILE A 66 -16.06 -6.06 -8.23
N LEU A 67 -15.67 -7.28 -7.82
CA LEU A 67 -16.45 -8.12 -6.92
C LEU A 67 -16.73 -7.42 -5.59
N TRP A 68 -15.74 -6.67 -5.05
CA TRP A 68 -15.92 -5.92 -3.83
C TRP A 68 -16.99 -4.84 -3.97
N TYR A 69 -16.96 -4.04 -5.05
CA TYR A 69 -17.98 -3.01 -5.30
C TYR A 69 -19.37 -3.62 -5.55
N VAL A 70 -19.47 -4.71 -6.30
CA VAL A 70 -20.74 -5.44 -6.48
C VAL A 70 -21.29 -5.89 -5.14
N THR A 71 -20.42 -6.37 -4.26
CA THR A 71 -20.82 -6.83 -2.91
C THR A 71 -21.31 -5.69 -2.04
N ALA A 72 -20.64 -4.52 -2.06
CA ALA A 72 -21.08 -3.34 -1.34
C ALA A 72 -22.45 -2.87 -1.80
N ILE A 73 -22.68 -2.80 -3.13
CA ILE A 73 -23.97 -2.45 -3.74
C ILE A 73 -25.05 -3.47 -3.37
N ALA A 74 -24.77 -4.78 -3.49
CA ALA A 74 -25.71 -5.84 -3.14
C ALA A 74 -26.12 -5.77 -1.66
N THR A 75 -25.14 -5.54 -0.77
CA THR A 75 -25.38 -5.38 0.67
C THR A 75 -26.24 -4.15 0.97
N ARG A 76 -26.01 -3.04 0.27
CA ARG A 76 -26.83 -1.83 0.38
C ARG A 76 -28.28 -2.06 0.03
N PHE A 77 -28.56 -2.91 -0.98
CA PHE A 77 -29.92 -3.33 -1.38
C PHE A 77 -30.49 -4.45 -0.53
N GLY A 78 -29.71 -5.07 0.36
CA GLY A 78 -30.14 -6.22 1.17
C GLY A 78 -30.15 -7.55 0.40
N ILE A 79 -29.49 -7.61 -0.77
CA ILE A 79 -29.39 -8.82 -1.60
C ILE A 79 -28.35 -9.76 -1.01
N LYS A 80 -28.71 -11.03 -0.85
CA LYS A 80 -27.85 -12.04 -0.20
C LYS A 80 -27.19 -12.95 -1.22
N PHE A 81 -25.87 -13.09 -1.13
CA PHE A 81 -25.11 -14.01 -1.99
C PHE A 81 -25.37 -15.50 -1.69
N SER A 82 -25.98 -15.82 -0.53
CA SER A 82 -26.45 -17.19 -0.26
C SER A 82 -27.56 -17.66 -1.20
N GLU A 83 -28.26 -16.74 -1.85
CA GLU A 83 -29.34 -17.01 -2.80
C GLU A 83 -28.83 -17.08 -4.24
N TRP A 84 -27.59 -16.65 -4.50
CA TRP A 84 -26.96 -16.75 -5.81
C TRP A 84 -26.60 -18.20 -6.13
N LYS A 85 -27.03 -18.66 -7.28
CA LYS A 85 -26.73 -20.00 -7.80
C LYS A 85 -25.64 -19.91 -8.84
N PHE A 86 -24.60 -20.72 -8.69
CA PHE A 86 -23.50 -20.80 -9.65
C PHE A 86 -24.04 -21.13 -11.05
N PRO A 87 -23.75 -20.28 -12.05
CA PRO A 87 -24.20 -20.53 -13.41
C PRO A 87 -23.34 -21.61 -14.08
N GLN A 88 -23.90 -22.17 -15.14
CA GLN A 88 -23.09 -22.86 -16.14
C GLN A 88 -22.31 -21.83 -16.96
N LYS A 89 -21.23 -22.29 -17.63
CA LYS A 89 -20.41 -21.45 -18.50
C LYS A 89 -21.26 -20.58 -19.44
N ILE A 90 -21.04 -19.26 -19.41
CA ILE A 90 -21.84 -18.27 -20.16
C ILE A 90 -21.09 -17.64 -21.34
N SER A 91 -19.80 -17.76 -21.42
CA SER A 91 -18.98 -17.14 -22.47
C SER A 91 -18.02 -18.14 -23.11
N SER A 92 -17.75 -17.96 -24.40
CA SER A 92 -16.83 -18.82 -25.16
C SER A 92 -15.36 -18.41 -24.99
N ASN A 93 -15.13 -17.14 -24.70
CA ASN A 93 -13.81 -16.58 -24.53
C ASN A 93 -13.84 -15.33 -23.65
N ILE A 94 -12.64 -14.88 -23.24
CA ILE A 94 -12.45 -13.79 -22.29
C ILE A 94 -12.99 -12.44 -22.78
N HIS A 95 -12.95 -12.18 -24.09
CA HIS A 95 -13.46 -10.94 -24.66
C HIS A 95 -15.00 -10.90 -24.61
N GLU A 96 -15.65 -11.99 -24.96
CA GLU A 96 -17.11 -12.12 -24.83
C GLU A 96 -17.54 -11.96 -23.37
N GLY A 97 -16.83 -12.60 -22.43
CA GLY A 97 -17.09 -12.48 -21.00
C GLY A 97 -16.95 -11.04 -20.50
N PHE A 98 -15.92 -10.33 -20.97
CA PHE A 98 -15.72 -8.92 -20.63
C PHE A 98 -16.87 -8.04 -21.11
N TYR A 99 -17.34 -8.20 -22.35
CA TYR A 99 -18.44 -7.38 -22.86
C TYR A 99 -19.76 -7.67 -22.13
N LYS A 100 -20.01 -8.92 -21.75
CA LYS A 100 -21.18 -9.28 -20.91
C LYS A 100 -21.10 -8.63 -19.53
N LEU A 101 -19.90 -8.62 -18.92
CA LEU A 101 -19.67 -7.93 -17.65
C LEU A 101 -19.89 -6.42 -17.79
N ASN A 102 -19.35 -5.81 -18.86
CA ASN A 102 -19.57 -4.40 -19.15
C ASN A 102 -21.06 -4.06 -19.25
N ASP A 103 -21.84 -4.83 -20.00
CA ASP A 103 -23.28 -4.60 -20.17
C ASP A 103 -24.02 -4.71 -18.82
N ALA A 104 -23.65 -5.69 -17.98
CA ALA A 104 -24.23 -5.87 -16.66
C ALA A 104 -23.90 -4.69 -15.73
N ILE A 105 -22.64 -4.18 -15.74
CA ILE A 105 -22.23 -3.02 -14.94
C ILE A 105 -22.89 -1.73 -15.43
N VAL A 106 -23.02 -1.54 -16.75
CA VAL A 106 -23.74 -0.40 -17.33
C VAL A 106 -25.21 -0.42 -16.88
N GLU A 107 -25.85 -1.59 -16.87
CA GLU A 107 -27.23 -1.71 -16.40
C GLU A 107 -27.33 -1.42 -14.89
N LEU A 108 -26.41 -1.95 -14.10
CA LEU A 108 -26.36 -1.68 -12.65
C LEU A 108 -26.16 -0.17 -12.36
N SER A 109 -25.38 0.52 -13.16
CA SER A 109 -25.13 1.95 -13.00
C SER A 109 -26.36 2.84 -13.18
N LYS A 110 -27.37 2.37 -13.93
CA LYS A 110 -28.65 3.05 -14.08
C LYS A 110 -29.48 3.04 -12.80
N SER A 111 -29.20 2.13 -11.89
CA SER A 111 -29.92 1.95 -10.61
C SER A 111 -29.44 2.91 -9.51
N ARG A 112 -28.64 3.93 -9.82
CA ARG A 112 -28.05 4.84 -8.82
C ARG A 112 -29.10 5.52 -7.92
N GLU A 113 -30.22 6.00 -8.51
CA GLU A 113 -31.29 6.65 -7.74
C GLU A 113 -31.98 5.67 -6.78
N ASN A 114 -32.16 4.42 -7.22
CA ASN A 114 -32.68 3.36 -6.37
C ASN A 114 -31.70 3.03 -5.22
N LEU A 115 -30.39 3.09 -5.49
CA LEU A 115 -29.35 2.86 -4.49
C LEU A 115 -29.40 3.91 -3.38
N ASP A 116 -29.61 5.18 -3.72
CA ASP A 116 -29.78 6.28 -2.75
C ASP A 116 -31.01 6.06 -1.88
N ARG A 117 -32.13 5.65 -2.49
CA ARG A 117 -33.41 5.39 -1.80
C ARG A 117 -33.46 4.04 -1.10
N ARG A 118 -32.48 3.16 -1.32
CA ARG A 118 -32.47 1.75 -0.89
C ARG A 118 -33.68 0.95 -1.44
N GLU A 119 -34.14 1.31 -2.61
CA GLU A 119 -35.25 0.65 -3.28
C GLU A 119 -34.75 -0.47 -4.17
N CYS A 120 -34.85 -1.71 -3.72
CA CYS A 120 -34.51 -2.89 -4.50
C CYS A 120 -35.72 -3.41 -5.26
N ASN A 121 -35.52 -3.82 -6.49
CA ASN A 121 -36.51 -4.50 -7.30
C ASN A 121 -35.91 -5.78 -7.93
N GLU A 122 -36.76 -6.61 -8.55
CA GLU A 122 -36.33 -7.86 -9.14
C GLU A 122 -35.24 -7.66 -10.21
N HIS A 123 -35.38 -6.63 -11.04
CA HIS A 123 -34.42 -6.31 -12.10
C HIS A 123 -33.03 -5.99 -11.54
N ILE A 124 -32.96 -5.24 -10.46
CA ILE A 124 -31.66 -4.93 -9.77
C ILE A 124 -31.05 -6.22 -9.24
N THR A 125 -31.86 -7.07 -8.61
CA THR A 125 -31.39 -8.36 -8.07
C THR A 125 -30.83 -9.26 -9.17
N GLU A 126 -31.54 -9.38 -10.28
CA GLU A 126 -31.12 -10.14 -11.46
C GLU A 126 -29.83 -9.57 -12.06
N THR A 127 -29.71 -8.23 -12.14
CA THR A 127 -28.53 -7.56 -12.69
C THR A 127 -27.31 -7.83 -11.82
N ILE A 128 -27.44 -7.80 -10.48
CA ILE A 128 -26.36 -8.14 -9.55
C ILE A 128 -25.92 -9.60 -9.72
N TYR A 129 -26.86 -10.54 -9.77
CA TYR A 129 -26.52 -11.95 -9.98
C TYR A 129 -25.88 -12.19 -11.35
N LYS A 130 -26.37 -11.54 -12.41
CA LYS A 130 -25.76 -11.58 -13.73
C LYS A 130 -24.31 -11.04 -13.71
N THR A 131 -24.05 -10.00 -12.93
CA THR A 131 -22.69 -9.47 -12.76
C THR A 131 -21.79 -10.49 -12.06
N LEU A 132 -22.26 -11.15 -11.00
CA LEU A 132 -21.53 -12.22 -10.32
C LEU A 132 -21.26 -13.42 -11.26
N ASP A 133 -22.24 -13.78 -12.10
CA ASP A 133 -22.09 -14.82 -13.11
C ASP A 133 -20.98 -14.50 -14.11
N CYS A 134 -20.92 -13.25 -14.59
CA CYS A 134 -19.86 -12.79 -15.48
C CYS A 134 -18.47 -12.82 -14.79
N LEU A 135 -18.37 -12.42 -13.53
CA LEU A 135 -17.13 -12.47 -12.76
C LEU A 135 -16.66 -13.91 -12.56
N GLN A 136 -17.57 -14.83 -12.24
CA GLN A 136 -17.26 -16.25 -12.11
C GLN A 136 -16.76 -16.84 -13.44
N ASP A 137 -17.43 -16.53 -14.53
CA ASP A 137 -17.07 -17.00 -15.87
C ASP A 137 -15.70 -16.47 -16.30
N LEU A 138 -15.45 -15.17 -16.12
CA LEU A 138 -14.17 -14.54 -16.43
C LEU A 138 -13.01 -15.09 -15.57
N SER A 139 -13.26 -15.39 -14.30
CA SER A 139 -12.25 -16.00 -13.44
C SER A 139 -11.81 -17.37 -13.99
N HIS A 140 -12.75 -18.19 -14.40
CA HIS A 140 -12.48 -19.50 -15.01
C HIS A 140 -11.76 -19.38 -16.36
N LEU A 141 -12.19 -18.45 -17.22
CA LEU A 141 -11.56 -18.21 -18.52
C LEU A 141 -10.11 -17.70 -18.38
N ALA A 142 -9.80 -17.00 -17.30
CA ALA A 142 -8.44 -16.57 -16.95
C ALA A 142 -7.59 -17.68 -16.29
N GLY A 143 -8.18 -18.86 -16.07
CA GLY A 143 -7.51 -19.98 -15.39
C GLY A 143 -7.35 -19.78 -13.89
N SER A 144 -8.29 -19.04 -13.27
CA SER A 144 -8.36 -18.74 -11.84
C SER A 144 -9.70 -19.22 -11.26
N ASN A 145 -9.92 -18.94 -9.98
CA ASN A 145 -11.15 -19.26 -9.28
C ASN A 145 -11.65 -18.04 -8.52
N LEU A 146 -12.90 -17.65 -8.72
CA LEU A 146 -13.50 -16.48 -8.07
C LEU A 146 -13.40 -16.55 -6.54
N SER A 147 -13.47 -17.73 -5.95
CA SER A 147 -13.30 -17.93 -4.50
C SER A 147 -11.87 -17.62 -4.01
N GLU A 148 -10.85 -17.88 -4.83
CA GLU A 148 -9.45 -17.51 -4.53
C GLU A 148 -9.24 -16.02 -4.71
N ILE A 149 -9.78 -15.44 -5.79
CA ILE A 149 -9.78 -14.00 -6.05
C ILE A 149 -10.47 -13.25 -4.90
N ALA A 150 -11.64 -13.72 -4.48
CA ALA A 150 -12.39 -13.17 -3.36
C ALA A 150 -11.59 -13.17 -2.05
N LYS A 151 -10.91 -14.28 -1.77
CA LYS A 151 -10.04 -14.39 -0.58
C LYS A 151 -8.86 -13.43 -0.65
N ALA A 152 -8.16 -13.39 -1.78
CA ALA A 152 -7.03 -12.47 -1.98
C ALA A 152 -7.45 -11.00 -1.87
N GLY A 153 -8.63 -10.64 -2.39
CA GLY A 153 -9.20 -9.29 -2.27
C GLY A 153 -9.49 -8.90 -0.82
N ILE A 154 -10.07 -9.81 -0.01
CA ILE A 154 -10.30 -9.57 1.41
C ILE A 154 -8.97 -9.44 2.17
N ASP A 155 -8.04 -10.36 1.94
CA ASP A 155 -6.72 -10.33 2.61
C ASP A 155 -6.00 -9.00 2.30
N LYS A 156 -6.02 -8.55 1.03
CA LYS A 156 -5.49 -7.25 0.59
C LYS A 156 -6.19 -6.08 1.30
N THR A 157 -7.51 -6.08 1.35
CA THR A 157 -8.30 -5.00 1.92
C THR A 157 -8.10 -4.93 3.43
N LEU A 158 -8.14 -6.07 4.12
CA LEU A 158 -7.86 -6.14 5.55
C LEU A 158 -6.42 -5.68 5.85
N ALA A 159 -5.44 -6.13 5.07
CA ALA A 159 -4.06 -5.70 5.22
C ALA A 159 -3.86 -4.19 5.05
N TYR A 160 -4.65 -3.54 4.19
CA TYR A 160 -4.59 -2.08 4.00
C TYR A 160 -5.34 -1.31 5.11
N TRP A 161 -6.53 -1.81 5.51
CA TRP A 161 -7.40 -1.13 6.49
C TRP A 161 -7.11 -1.53 7.92
N SER A 162 -6.28 -2.54 8.18
CA SER A 162 -5.84 -2.88 9.54
C SER A 162 -5.34 -1.61 10.23
N GLY A 163 -5.96 -1.31 11.37
CA GLY A 163 -5.52 -0.21 12.22
C GLY A 163 -4.12 -0.48 12.75
N PHE A 164 -3.52 0.52 13.38
CA PHE A 164 -2.25 0.37 14.09
C PHE A 164 -2.37 -0.79 15.09
N GLN A 165 -1.67 -1.87 14.80
CA GLN A 165 -1.51 -2.97 15.74
C GLN A 165 -0.19 -2.74 16.47
N SER A 166 -0.25 -2.70 17.80
CA SER A 166 0.91 -2.49 18.66
C SER A 166 1.79 -3.75 18.69
N PHE A 167 2.33 -4.13 17.54
CA PHE A 167 3.36 -5.16 17.45
C PHE A 167 4.73 -4.51 17.25
N PRO A 168 5.81 -5.09 17.78
CA PRO A 168 7.16 -4.64 17.49
C PRO A 168 7.44 -4.69 15.98
N ALA A 169 8.35 -3.84 15.51
CA ALA A 169 8.86 -3.95 14.15
C ALA A 169 9.46 -5.34 13.92
N ARG A 170 9.45 -5.80 12.67
CA ARG A 170 10.01 -7.10 12.33
C ARG A 170 11.50 -7.13 12.68
N GLN A 171 11.97 -8.27 13.18
CA GLN A 171 13.35 -8.44 13.63
C GLN A 171 14.06 -9.46 12.73
N TYR A 172 14.33 -9.07 11.48
CA TYR A 172 14.99 -9.93 10.49
C TYR A 172 16.40 -10.36 10.89
N ASP A 173 16.99 -9.67 11.86
CA ASP A 173 18.35 -9.90 12.34
C ASP A 173 18.43 -10.54 13.75
N LYS A 174 17.31 -10.91 14.35
CA LYS A 174 17.27 -11.48 15.72
C LYS A 174 18.20 -12.68 15.93
N LYS A 175 18.42 -13.48 14.88
CA LYS A 175 19.28 -14.68 14.91
C LYS A 175 20.76 -14.40 14.65
N TYR A 176 21.12 -13.16 14.34
CA TYR A 176 22.50 -12.76 14.05
C TYR A 176 23.20 -12.28 15.32
N PRO A 177 24.56 -12.26 15.33
CA PRO A 177 25.33 -11.67 16.46
C PRO A 177 24.87 -10.24 16.77
N ALA A 178 24.95 -9.84 18.03
CA ALA A 178 24.49 -8.51 18.47
C ALA A 178 25.12 -7.34 17.69
N TYR A 179 26.38 -7.49 17.26
CA TYR A 179 27.10 -6.50 16.47
C TYR A 179 26.67 -6.45 14.98
N GLU A 180 25.74 -7.31 14.57
CA GLU A 180 25.12 -7.31 13.25
C GLU A 180 23.61 -6.99 13.32
N GLN A 181 23.09 -6.69 14.52
CA GLN A 181 21.71 -6.32 14.72
C GLN A 181 21.52 -4.80 14.67
N LEU A 182 20.42 -4.35 14.05
CA LEU A 182 20.00 -2.96 14.14
C LEU A 182 19.67 -2.60 15.60
N PRO A 183 20.01 -1.40 16.08
CA PRO A 183 19.58 -0.96 17.40
C PRO A 183 18.06 -0.91 17.49
N ARG A 184 17.49 -1.37 18.61
CA ARG A 184 16.05 -1.33 18.87
C ARG A 184 15.62 -0.02 19.50
N GLN A 185 16.48 0.55 20.31
CA GLN A 185 16.27 1.84 20.98
C GLN A 185 17.50 2.69 20.79
N PHE A 186 17.33 3.88 20.24
CA PHE A 186 18.44 4.80 19.99
C PHE A 186 17.96 6.24 19.84
N ILE A 187 18.90 7.16 19.98
CA ILE A 187 18.67 8.59 19.80
C ILE A 187 19.55 9.10 18.67
N VAL A 188 18.97 9.91 17.80
CA VAL A 188 19.64 10.53 16.67
C VAL A 188 19.32 12.02 16.65
N ASP A 189 20.34 12.85 16.54
CA ASP A 189 20.20 14.29 16.40
C ASP A 189 20.50 14.72 14.96
N PHE A 190 19.58 15.42 14.35
CA PHE A 190 19.77 16.12 13.09
C PHE A 190 20.23 17.54 13.39
N GLN A 191 21.50 17.81 13.17
CA GLN A 191 22.12 19.11 13.48
C GLN A 191 22.31 19.91 12.20
N SER A 192 21.68 21.07 12.16
CA SER A 192 21.84 22.03 11.06
C SER A 192 23.22 22.69 11.13
N ILE A 193 23.86 22.77 9.99
CA ILE A 193 25.14 23.46 9.78
C ILE A 193 25.07 24.33 8.51
N ASN A 194 26.06 25.18 8.33
CA ASN A 194 26.15 26.06 7.17
C ASN A 194 24.89 26.92 6.95
N GLU A 195 24.39 27.55 8.00
CA GLU A 195 23.21 28.43 7.93
C GLU A 195 21.96 27.71 7.40
N GLY A 196 21.74 26.46 7.80
CA GLY A 196 20.58 25.66 7.39
C GLY A 196 20.71 24.92 6.06
N ARG A 197 21.86 25.04 5.38
CA ARG A 197 22.03 24.43 4.04
C ARG A 197 22.47 22.98 4.07
N ALA A 198 22.87 22.47 5.22
CA ALA A 198 23.29 21.09 5.36
C ALA A 198 22.97 20.55 6.77
N ILE A 199 22.86 19.22 6.84
CA ILE A 199 22.59 18.49 8.07
C ILE A 199 23.74 17.50 8.33
N ILE A 200 24.12 17.37 9.59
CA ILE A 200 24.92 16.26 10.10
C ILE A 200 24.05 15.45 11.06
N ILE A 201 24.11 14.14 10.92
CA ILE A 201 23.42 13.23 11.83
C ILE A 201 24.37 12.78 12.92
N MET A 202 23.97 12.96 14.16
CA MET A 202 24.73 12.55 15.33
C MET A 202 24.02 11.41 16.06
N MET A 203 24.76 10.37 16.40
CA MET A 203 24.27 9.25 17.21
C MET A 203 25.30 9.00 18.32
N ASN A 204 24.85 9.02 19.58
CA ASN A 204 25.72 8.87 20.74
C ASN A 204 26.93 9.86 20.76
N GLY A 205 26.70 11.07 20.27
CA GLY A 205 27.75 12.12 20.23
C GLY A 205 28.73 11.98 19.06
N LEU A 206 28.57 11.02 18.19
CA LEU A 206 29.41 10.81 17.01
C LEU A 206 28.62 11.08 15.72
N ALA A 207 29.25 11.75 14.77
CA ALA A 207 28.66 11.92 13.43
C ALA A 207 28.59 10.55 12.73
N ILE A 208 27.41 10.25 12.16
CA ILE A 208 27.19 9.05 11.35
C ILE A 208 26.79 9.46 9.93
N GLY A 209 27.19 8.66 8.95
CA GLY A 209 26.91 8.95 7.53
C GLY A 209 27.69 10.17 7.02
N ASP A 210 27.24 10.68 5.89
CA ASP A 210 27.81 11.85 5.23
C ASP A 210 27.02 13.12 5.58
N ARG A 211 27.61 14.28 5.24
CA ARG A 211 26.89 15.55 5.30
C ARG A 211 25.78 15.57 4.27
N LEU A 212 24.56 15.83 4.69
CA LEU A 212 23.37 15.85 3.86
C LEU A 212 23.05 17.27 3.37
N THR A 213 22.70 17.38 2.10
CA THR A 213 22.16 18.58 1.45
C THR A 213 20.92 18.20 0.65
N ASP A 214 20.19 19.17 0.13
CA ASP A 214 18.98 18.86 -0.67
C ASP A 214 19.30 18.16 -1.99
N ASN A 215 20.54 18.19 -2.44
CA ASN A 215 20.98 17.62 -3.73
C ASN A 215 20.10 18.06 -4.91
N SER A 216 19.51 19.23 -4.81
CA SER A 216 18.56 19.82 -5.76
C SER A 216 18.85 21.31 -5.89
N ASN A 217 18.34 21.92 -6.97
CA ASN A 217 18.30 23.38 -7.11
C ASN A 217 17.24 24.03 -6.22
N ASP A 218 16.24 23.24 -5.80
CA ASP A 218 15.14 23.68 -4.95
C ASP A 218 15.44 23.33 -3.49
N ASP A 219 15.11 24.24 -2.56
CA ASP A 219 15.14 23.98 -1.11
C ASP A 219 13.85 23.24 -0.72
N ASP A 220 13.79 21.95 -1.04
CA ASP A 220 12.65 21.10 -0.71
C ASP A 220 12.78 20.38 0.63
N GLY A 221 13.94 20.44 1.26
CA GLY A 221 14.24 19.81 2.55
C GLY A 221 14.72 18.38 2.43
N TYR A 222 15.08 17.90 1.24
CA TYR A 222 15.60 16.53 1.06
C TYR A 222 16.83 16.24 1.93
N ARG A 223 17.54 17.25 2.41
CA ARG A 223 18.63 17.12 3.40
C ARG A 223 18.23 16.40 4.70
N PHE A 224 16.94 16.24 4.96
CA PHE A 224 16.42 15.49 6.10
C PHE A 224 16.01 14.05 5.72
N HIS A 225 16.28 13.58 4.48
CA HIS A 225 15.76 12.30 3.96
C HIS A 225 16.19 11.07 4.77
N ASP A 226 17.30 11.12 5.50
CA ASP A 226 17.72 9.99 6.34
C ASP A 226 16.69 9.64 7.44
N VAL A 227 15.73 10.53 7.71
CA VAL A 227 14.57 10.20 8.56
C VAL A 227 13.78 9.02 8.04
N PHE A 228 13.74 8.82 6.72
CA PHE A 228 13.03 7.71 6.09
C PHE A 228 13.73 6.38 6.33
N HIS A 229 15.08 6.35 6.32
CA HIS A 229 15.88 5.18 6.70
C HIS A 229 15.65 4.84 8.18
N ILE A 230 15.66 5.84 9.05
CA ILE A 230 15.39 5.68 10.48
C ILE A 230 13.96 5.16 10.71
N ALA A 231 12.98 5.68 9.97
CA ALA A 231 11.60 5.19 10.01
C ALA A 231 11.49 3.75 9.50
N GLY A 232 12.25 3.38 8.46
CA GLY A 232 12.37 2.00 7.99
C GLY A 232 12.81 1.05 9.10
N VAL A 233 13.83 1.44 9.87
CA VAL A 233 14.26 0.65 11.05
C VAL A 233 13.17 0.59 12.11
N ALA A 234 12.58 1.72 12.46
CA ALA A 234 11.62 1.81 13.56
C ALA A 234 10.28 1.11 13.27
N MET A 235 9.78 1.20 12.04
CA MET A 235 8.44 0.76 11.68
C MET A 235 8.42 -0.59 10.97
N LEU A 236 9.44 -0.89 10.15
CA LEU A 236 9.51 -2.09 9.32
C LEU A 236 10.61 -3.06 9.78
N GLY A 237 11.55 -2.61 10.62
CA GLY A 237 12.74 -3.39 11.00
C GLY A 237 13.75 -3.56 9.87
N TRP A 238 13.68 -2.71 8.84
CA TRP A 238 14.48 -2.83 7.63
C TRP A 238 15.04 -1.48 7.19
N SER A 239 16.34 -1.43 7.00
CA SER A 239 17.06 -0.39 6.26
C SER A 239 18.47 -0.86 5.94
N PRO A 240 18.74 -1.35 4.71
CA PRO A 240 20.10 -1.66 4.27
C PRO A 240 21.01 -0.44 4.23
N VAL A 241 20.50 0.77 3.98
CA VAL A 241 21.28 2.02 4.03
C VAL A 241 21.72 2.31 5.47
N PHE A 242 20.81 2.26 6.44
CA PHE A 242 21.17 2.52 7.83
C PHE A 242 22.11 1.46 8.42
N ARG A 243 21.97 0.17 8.01
CA ARG A 243 22.95 -0.89 8.30
C ARG A 243 24.35 -0.54 7.78
N ARG A 244 24.41 0.01 6.57
CA ARG A 244 25.68 0.43 5.96
C ARG A 244 26.29 1.61 6.71
N ILE A 245 25.51 2.62 7.06
CA ILE A 245 25.93 3.79 7.82
C ILE A 245 26.52 3.35 9.18
N LEU A 246 25.82 2.47 9.90
CA LEU A 246 26.25 1.96 11.21
C LEU A 246 27.25 0.81 11.14
N LYS A 247 27.61 0.32 9.93
CA LYS A 247 28.52 -0.83 9.72
C LYS A 247 28.00 -2.14 10.33
N LEU A 248 26.67 -2.33 10.36
CA LEU A 248 25.96 -3.45 10.94
C LEU A 248 25.49 -4.50 9.89
N LYS A 249 26.22 -4.62 8.77
CA LYS A 249 25.92 -5.65 7.76
C LYS A 249 26.09 -7.04 8.32
N ARG A 250 25.18 -7.95 7.96
CA ARG A 250 25.10 -9.34 8.48
C ARG A 250 26.13 -10.27 7.80
N LYS A 251 27.42 -9.96 7.98
CA LYS A 251 28.57 -10.63 7.34
C LYS A 251 28.76 -12.08 7.79
N SER A 252 28.19 -12.47 8.94
CA SER A 252 28.20 -13.86 9.41
C SER A 252 27.42 -14.80 8.47
N ASN A 253 26.59 -14.26 7.57
CA ASN A 253 25.92 -14.99 6.51
C ASN A 253 26.18 -14.30 5.17
N SER A 254 27.03 -14.88 4.33
CA SER A 254 27.47 -14.30 3.06
C SER A 254 26.30 -13.97 2.11
N ARG A 255 25.28 -14.84 2.04
CA ARG A 255 24.11 -14.62 1.19
C ARG A 255 23.26 -13.44 1.67
N THR A 256 23.08 -13.30 2.98
CA THR A 256 22.35 -12.14 3.55
C THR A 256 23.14 -10.85 3.37
N ASP A 257 24.46 -10.85 3.62
CA ASP A 257 25.34 -9.72 3.40
C ASP A 257 25.30 -9.23 1.94
N GLU A 258 25.28 -10.17 0.99
CA GLU A 258 25.25 -9.86 -0.43
C GLU A 258 23.87 -9.39 -0.90
N VAL A 259 22.80 -10.11 -0.53
CA VAL A 259 21.45 -9.91 -1.07
C VAL A 259 20.67 -8.86 -0.28
N GLN A 260 20.59 -8.99 1.03
CA GLN A 260 19.74 -8.16 1.89
C GLN A 260 20.43 -6.88 2.36
N ASP A 261 21.76 -6.94 2.57
CA ASP A 261 22.57 -5.82 3.07
C ASP A 261 23.51 -5.26 2.01
N GLY A 262 23.40 -5.76 0.77
CA GLY A 262 24.26 -5.39 -0.36
C GLY A 262 23.91 -4.04 -0.98
N ALA A 263 24.75 -3.60 -1.91
CA ALA A 263 24.56 -2.32 -2.60
C ALA A 263 23.22 -2.23 -3.35
N ARG A 264 22.76 -3.35 -3.94
CA ARG A 264 21.49 -3.39 -4.65
C ARG A 264 20.29 -3.16 -3.73
N ALA A 265 20.30 -3.72 -2.52
CA ALA A 265 19.25 -3.48 -1.53
C ALA A 265 19.22 -2.01 -1.10
N ALA A 266 20.40 -1.39 -0.88
CA ALA A 266 20.49 0.03 -0.57
C ALA A 266 19.97 0.90 -1.72
N ILE A 267 20.28 0.60 -2.97
CA ILE A 267 19.75 1.32 -4.14
C ILE A 267 18.22 1.20 -4.20
N VAL A 268 17.66 0.03 -3.91
CA VAL A 268 16.21 -0.16 -3.88
C VAL A 268 15.56 0.65 -2.77
N GLU A 269 16.14 0.70 -1.58
CA GLU A 269 15.64 1.54 -0.49
C GLU A 269 15.65 3.02 -0.87
N GLU A 270 16.75 3.52 -1.43
CA GLU A 270 16.84 4.91 -1.93
C GLU A 270 15.83 5.20 -3.03
N ALA A 271 15.60 4.26 -3.95
CA ALA A 271 14.60 4.40 -5.01
C ALA A 271 13.17 4.46 -4.44
N VAL A 272 12.87 3.66 -3.41
CA VAL A 272 11.59 3.71 -2.69
C VAL A 272 11.41 5.05 -2.01
N ILE A 273 12.43 5.54 -1.29
CA ILE A 273 12.39 6.83 -0.60
C ILE A 273 12.18 7.97 -1.60
N ASN A 274 12.96 8.01 -2.68
CA ASN A 274 12.83 9.04 -3.70
C ASN A 274 11.44 9.03 -4.36
N HIS A 275 10.90 7.84 -4.64
CA HIS A 275 9.55 7.70 -5.22
C HIS A 275 8.46 8.21 -4.28
N ILE A 276 8.55 7.89 -2.99
CA ILE A 276 7.61 8.38 -1.97
C ILE A 276 7.78 9.89 -1.77
N PHE A 277 9.02 10.41 -1.82
CA PHE A 277 9.32 11.82 -1.65
C PHE A 277 8.69 12.67 -2.78
N ASP A 278 8.84 12.23 -4.03
CA ASP A 278 8.25 12.92 -5.17
C ASP A 278 6.71 12.97 -5.09
N TYR A 279 6.08 11.85 -4.70
CA TYR A 279 4.65 11.80 -4.43
C TYR A 279 4.23 12.78 -3.32
N ALA A 280 4.92 12.74 -2.18
CA ALA A 280 4.58 13.53 -1.00
C ALA A 280 4.78 15.03 -1.24
N ARG A 281 5.80 15.43 -2.01
CA ARG A 281 6.03 16.81 -2.44
C ARG A 281 4.81 17.37 -3.17
N GLY A 282 4.17 16.59 -4.03
CA GLY A 282 2.91 16.94 -4.69
C GLY A 282 1.71 17.08 -3.75
N CYS A 283 1.79 16.51 -2.54
CA CYS A 283 0.71 16.46 -1.54
C CYS A 283 1.07 17.22 -0.24
N LYS A 284 1.82 18.32 -0.32
CA LYS A 284 2.26 19.12 0.85
C LYS A 284 2.95 18.27 1.93
N PHE A 285 3.78 17.31 1.51
CA PHE A 285 4.45 16.37 2.40
C PHE A 285 3.48 15.64 3.35
N LEU A 286 2.30 15.25 2.84
CA LEU A 286 1.23 14.53 3.55
C LEU A 286 0.68 15.26 4.79
N GLU A 287 0.73 16.60 4.82
CA GLU A 287 0.20 17.37 5.94
C GLU A 287 -1.30 17.16 6.09
N GLY A 288 -1.75 16.81 7.32
CA GLY A 288 -3.16 16.52 7.63
C GLY A 288 -3.71 15.22 7.04
N MET A 289 -2.91 14.48 6.28
CA MET A 289 -3.35 13.21 5.70
C MET A 289 -3.26 12.06 6.72
N GLN A 290 -4.29 11.22 6.73
CA GLN A 290 -4.35 9.97 7.52
C GLN A 290 -4.26 8.72 6.65
N ARG A 291 -4.18 8.91 5.32
CA ARG A 291 -4.15 7.84 4.32
C ARG A 291 -3.07 8.13 3.30
N VAL A 292 -2.56 7.07 2.73
CA VAL A 292 -1.62 7.09 1.60
C VAL A 292 -2.33 6.41 0.43
N ASP A 293 -2.05 6.86 -0.77
CA ASP A 293 -2.55 6.23 -1.99
C ASP A 293 -2.15 4.74 -2.01
N LEU A 294 -3.13 3.88 -2.22
CA LEU A 294 -2.92 2.43 -2.30
C LEU A 294 -1.99 2.06 -3.45
N ASP A 295 -2.10 2.75 -4.59
CA ASP A 295 -1.23 2.50 -5.75
C ASP A 295 0.23 2.84 -5.46
N LEU A 296 0.49 3.87 -4.64
CA LEU A 296 1.84 4.15 -4.17
C LEU A 296 2.38 2.97 -3.35
N ILE A 297 1.59 2.45 -2.41
CA ILE A 297 1.99 1.30 -1.58
C ILE A 297 2.25 0.06 -2.44
N LYS A 298 1.38 -0.24 -3.40
CA LYS A 298 1.55 -1.35 -4.35
C LYS A 298 2.87 -1.22 -5.14
N ARG A 299 3.20 -0.01 -5.61
CA ARG A 299 4.46 0.25 -6.32
C ARG A 299 5.67 0.02 -5.42
N VAL A 300 5.61 0.50 -4.18
CA VAL A 300 6.67 0.25 -3.18
C VAL A 300 6.85 -1.24 -2.94
N GLN A 301 5.77 -1.98 -2.72
CA GLN A 301 5.83 -3.43 -2.53
C GLN A 301 6.41 -4.17 -3.75
N LYS A 302 6.10 -3.71 -4.98
CA LYS A 302 6.70 -4.25 -6.20
C LYS A 302 8.22 -3.99 -6.28
N LEU A 303 8.69 -2.83 -5.82
CA LEU A 303 10.12 -2.48 -5.82
C LEU A 303 10.94 -3.32 -4.83
N VAL A 304 10.34 -3.69 -3.70
CA VAL A 304 11.03 -4.44 -2.64
C VAL A 304 10.89 -5.96 -2.77
N ARG A 305 10.31 -6.46 -3.85
CA ARG A 305 10.15 -7.90 -4.11
C ARG A 305 11.52 -8.64 -4.05
N GLY A 306 11.55 -9.75 -3.32
CA GLY A 306 12.77 -10.54 -3.11
C GLY A 306 13.65 -10.07 -1.96
N TYR A 307 13.29 -8.99 -1.28
CA TYR A 307 13.90 -8.55 -0.03
C TYR A 307 13.04 -8.95 1.18
N GLU A 308 13.67 -9.10 2.34
CA GLU A 308 12.98 -9.53 3.57
C GLU A 308 11.79 -8.63 3.95
N VAL A 309 11.85 -7.34 3.60
CA VAL A 309 10.78 -6.37 3.82
C VAL A 309 9.54 -6.59 2.94
N GLU A 310 9.61 -7.48 1.94
CA GLU A 310 8.45 -7.92 1.14
C GLU A 310 7.35 -8.53 2.02
N GLU A 311 7.72 -9.10 3.18
CA GLU A 311 6.77 -9.65 4.16
C GLU A 311 5.94 -8.58 4.88
N CYS A 312 6.29 -7.29 4.75
CA CYS A 312 5.54 -6.21 5.38
C CYS A 312 4.21 -5.97 4.68
N GLU A 313 3.16 -5.95 5.49
CA GLU A 313 1.80 -5.70 5.05
C GLU A 313 1.59 -4.24 4.58
N PRO A 314 0.61 -3.96 3.71
CA PRO A 314 0.31 -2.60 3.25
C PRO A 314 0.10 -1.58 4.38
N TRP A 315 -0.52 -1.96 5.50
CA TRP A 315 -0.71 -1.08 6.64
C TRP A 315 0.61 -0.69 7.33
N GLU A 316 1.63 -1.59 7.33
CA GLU A 316 2.96 -1.31 7.89
C GLU A 316 3.66 -0.24 7.05
N TRP A 317 3.59 -0.34 5.73
CA TRP A 317 4.09 0.67 4.80
C TRP A 317 3.37 2.01 4.96
N LYS A 318 2.03 1.98 5.02
CA LYS A 318 1.21 3.17 5.27
C LYS A 318 1.65 3.89 6.55
N MET A 319 1.79 3.16 7.64
CA MET A 319 2.21 3.72 8.93
C MET A 319 3.64 4.26 8.87
N CYS A 320 4.56 3.54 8.24
CA CYS A 320 5.94 3.99 8.05
C CYS A 320 5.96 5.32 7.27
N ILE A 321 5.26 5.41 6.16
CA ILE A 321 5.20 6.60 5.32
C ILE A 321 4.60 7.78 6.08
N LEU A 322 3.43 7.61 6.72
CA LEU A 322 2.78 8.70 7.45
C LEU A 322 3.64 9.19 8.62
N LYS A 323 4.24 8.27 9.39
CA LYS A 323 5.07 8.63 10.55
C LYS A 323 6.37 9.31 10.12
N SER A 324 7.02 8.82 9.08
CA SER A 324 8.25 9.45 8.57
C SER A 324 8.00 10.90 8.10
N TYR A 325 6.87 11.16 7.43
CA TYR A 325 6.54 12.53 7.00
C TYR A 325 6.05 13.42 8.14
N GLU A 326 5.42 12.89 9.17
CA GLU A 326 5.17 13.64 10.41
C GLU A 326 6.48 14.18 10.98
N ILE A 327 7.48 13.31 11.14
CA ILE A 327 8.79 13.69 11.67
C ILE A 327 9.56 14.59 10.69
N PHE A 328 9.53 14.30 9.40
CA PHE A 328 10.15 15.11 8.36
C PHE A 328 9.69 16.57 8.41
N ARG A 329 8.37 16.80 8.55
CA ARG A 329 7.83 18.17 8.66
C ARG A 329 8.32 18.88 9.92
N GLU A 330 8.44 18.19 11.06
CA GLU A 330 8.99 18.78 12.28
C GLU A 330 10.49 19.11 12.14
N LEU A 331 11.27 18.21 11.53
CA LEU A 331 12.68 18.48 11.23
C LEU A 331 12.85 19.68 10.30
N LYS A 332 12.07 19.74 9.22
CA LYS A 332 12.10 20.87 8.28
C LYS A 332 11.67 22.18 8.94
N LYS A 333 10.64 22.18 9.76
CA LYS A 333 10.11 23.35 10.49
C LYS A 333 11.10 23.91 11.50
N HIS A 334 11.88 23.06 12.14
CA HIS A 334 12.81 23.43 13.20
C HIS A 334 14.27 23.42 12.76
N ASP A 335 14.53 23.21 11.46
CA ASP A 335 15.85 23.13 10.85
C ASP A 335 16.77 22.13 11.59
N GLY A 336 16.22 20.98 11.96
CA GLY A 336 16.85 19.91 12.72
C GLY A 336 16.01 19.47 13.91
N GLY A 337 16.58 18.57 14.72
CA GLY A 337 15.86 18.04 15.88
C GLY A 337 16.44 16.74 16.38
N ARG A 338 15.93 16.27 17.51
CA ARG A 338 16.26 14.98 18.12
C ARG A 338 15.15 13.98 17.84
N LEU A 339 15.52 12.78 17.45
CA LEU A 339 14.62 11.65 17.29
C LEU A 339 14.93 10.61 18.36
N ILE A 340 13.91 10.25 19.13
CA ILE A 340 13.95 9.12 20.06
C ILE A 340 13.22 7.98 19.38
N VAL A 341 13.95 6.91 19.10
CA VAL A 341 13.48 5.77 18.31
C VAL A 341 13.35 4.54 19.19
N ASP A 342 12.18 3.86 19.11
CA ASP A 342 11.91 2.58 19.78
C ASP A 342 11.23 1.64 18.77
N ALA A 343 12.02 0.76 18.15
CA ALA A 343 11.53 -0.21 17.16
C ALA A 343 10.66 -1.32 17.79
N ASP A 344 10.83 -1.60 19.08
CA ASP A 344 9.99 -2.57 19.79
C ASP A 344 8.56 -2.02 20.00
N LYS A 345 8.40 -0.69 19.96
CA LYS A 345 7.11 -0.01 20.03
C LYS A 345 6.65 0.61 18.71
N ARG A 346 7.43 0.45 17.63
CA ARG A 346 7.21 1.15 16.37
C ARG A 346 7.00 2.66 16.57
N SER A 347 7.90 3.28 17.35
CA SER A 347 7.75 4.66 17.78
C SER A 347 8.95 5.51 17.37
N ILE A 348 8.65 6.71 16.89
CA ILE A 348 9.63 7.79 16.69
C ILE A 348 9.02 9.04 17.32
N ILE A 349 9.73 9.65 18.25
CA ILE A 349 9.32 10.88 18.92
C ILE A 349 10.30 11.98 18.50
N PHE A 350 9.75 13.12 18.11
CA PHE A 350 10.52 14.32 17.80
C PHE A 350 10.67 15.21 19.04
N GLU A 351 11.86 15.71 19.29
CA GLU A 351 12.16 16.74 20.27
C GLU A 351 13.00 17.86 19.63
N LYS A 352 12.73 19.09 20.01
CA LYS A 352 13.57 20.22 19.59
C LYS A 352 14.95 20.12 20.25
N LEU A 353 15.99 20.33 19.46
CA LEU A 353 17.32 20.53 20.05
C LEU A 353 17.37 21.87 20.80
N ALA A 354 17.99 21.87 21.97
CA ALA A 354 18.31 23.11 22.62
C ALA A 354 19.30 23.91 21.74
N PRO A 355 19.20 25.25 21.68
CA PRO A 355 20.18 26.04 20.97
C PRO A 355 21.57 25.70 21.50
N ILE A 356 22.51 25.44 20.60
CA ILE A 356 23.94 25.34 20.98
C ILE A 356 24.35 26.75 21.42
N LEU A 357 24.59 26.92 22.73
CA LEU A 357 25.05 28.20 23.33
C LEU A 357 26.46 28.55 22.84
#